data_12a8b6fe25b24608381a4806dd27e949
#
_entry.id   12a8b6fe25b24608381a4806dd27e949
#
_cell.length_a   1.000
_cell.length_b   1.000
_cell.length_c   1.000
_cell.angle_alpha   90.00
_cell.angle_beta   90.00
_cell.angle_gamma   90.00
#
_symmetry.space_group_name_H-M   'P 1'
#
loop_
_entity.id
_entity.type
_entity.pdbx_description
1 polymer ?
#
loop_
_entity_poly.entity_id
_entity_poly.type
_entity_poly.pdbx_seq_one_letter_code
_entity_poly.pdbx_strand_id
1 'polypeptide(L)'
;MLKSMNSRFFVALCVAALLAWAPSSQAGTVKKKLKTKSVAVAKKKVRVYKVIPPRPSFGKLAGLHSVEDDQIALKSSVAYVIDQDTQEVLLSKNDQAILPIASISKLMTALVVREANLDMDESITISVDDIDTEKGSGSRLRPGTTLTRGELLHLALMSSENRAAHALGRTYPAGLDAFINQMNAKAAQLGMRDTRYAEPTGLSSRNQSSAKDLATLVAFAANDPTLRELSTSNGFQVEVGRKTLKYRSTNRLVSNPNWDIDLQKTGYISEAGQCLVMQAKVAGRKLIMVFLDSAGKFSRIADAERVRRWIETRHPLASS
;
A
#
# COMPACT_ATOMS: atom_id res chain seq x y z
N MET A 1 -46.39 -45.82 -4.81
CA MET A 1 -46.12 -46.92 -3.84
C MET A 1 -45.27 -46.32 -2.77
N LEU A 2 -45.86 -45.93 -1.64
CA LEU A 2 -45.98 -46.68 -0.36
C LEU A 2 -44.60 -47.02 0.20
N LYS A 3 -44.17 -46.69 1.43
CA LYS A 3 -44.74 -46.40 2.75
C LYS A 3 -43.60 -45.88 3.58
N SER A 4 -43.65 -44.79 4.41
CA SER A 4 -44.21 -44.79 5.75
C SER A 4 -43.41 -45.71 6.72
N MET A 5 -42.89 -45.32 7.89
CA MET A 5 -43.52 -44.82 9.09
C MET A 5 -42.45 -44.74 10.21
N ASN A 6 -42.35 -43.67 10.94
CA ASN A 6 -42.68 -43.48 12.37
C ASN A 6 -42.18 -44.48 13.44
N SER A 7 -41.58 -43.98 14.52
CA SER A 7 -42.10 -44.07 15.91
C SER A 7 -40.96 -43.77 16.91
N ARG A 8 -40.90 -42.72 17.70
CA ARG A 8 -41.58 -42.35 18.94
C ARG A 8 -41.23 -43.18 20.19
N PHE A 9 -40.78 -42.43 21.22
CA PHE A 9 -40.98 -42.55 22.68
C PHE A 9 -40.27 -43.67 23.47
N PHE A 10 -39.53 -43.34 24.54
CA PHE A 10 -39.98 -43.54 25.92
C PHE A 10 -39.14 -42.76 26.95
N VAL A 11 -39.88 -42.11 27.84
CA VAL A 11 -39.49 -41.48 29.10
C VAL A 11 -39.58 -42.55 30.19
N ALA A 12 -38.69 -42.57 31.17
CA ALA A 12 -38.96 -43.15 32.46
C ALA A 12 -38.13 -42.50 33.57
N LEU A 13 -38.85 -41.84 34.42
CA LEU A 13 -38.55 -41.29 35.72
C LEU A 13 -38.53 -42.44 36.75
N CYS A 14 -37.54 -42.49 37.69
CA CYS A 14 -37.71 -43.21 38.96
C CYS A 14 -37.01 -42.43 40.09
N VAL A 15 -37.87 -41.91 40.98
CA VAL A 15 -37.59 -41.40 42.32
C VAL A 15 -37.73 -42.58 43.30
N ALA A 16 -36.80 -42.75 44.23
CA ALA A 16 -37.08 -43.40 45.51
C ALA A 16 -36.05 -43.01 46.57
N ALA A 17 -36.57 -42.44 47.61
CA ALA A 17 -35.90 -42.13 48.89
C ALA A 17 -35.76 -43.39 49.75
N LEU A 18 -34.81 -43.37 50.70
CA LEU A 18 -34.96 -43.90 52.08
C LEU A 18 -33.68 -43.70 52.90
N LEU A 19 -33.74 -42.78 53.87
CA LEU A 19 -33.57 -42.86 55.32
C LEU A 19 -32.36 -43.56 55.94
N ALA A 20 -31.58 -42.70 56.61
CA ALA A 20 -31.08 -42.80 57.98
C ALA A 20 -30.28 -44.02 58.45
N TRP A 21 -29.02 -43.75 58.80
CA TRP A 21 -28.49 -44.17 60.08
C TRP A 21 -27.27 -43.32 60.44
N ALA A 22 -27.30 -42.63 61.60
CA ALA A 22 -26.13 -42.04 62.24
C ALA A 22 -25.57 -43.03 63.28
N PRO A 23 -24.27 -43.00 63.55
CA PRO A 23 -23.84 -42.95 64.93
C PRO A 23 -22.84 -41.80 65.17
N SER A 24 -23.05 -41.18 66.27
CA SER A 24 -22.19 -40.22 66.95
C SER A 24 -20.85 -40.85 67.34
N SER A 25 -19.72 -40.11 67.12
CA SER A 25 -18.64 -40.07 68.12
C SER A 25 -17.61 -39.01 67.77
N GLN A 26 -17.45 -38.17 68.75
CA GLN A 26 -16.19 -37.51 69.22
C GLN A 26 -15.45 -36.50 68.37
N ALA A 27 -15.45 -35.33 68.92
CA ALA A 27 -14.65 -34.17 68.60
C ALA A 27 -13.12 -34.45 68.67
N GLY A 28 -12.47 -34.24 67.57
CA GLY A 28 -11.04 -34.07 67.47
C GLY A 28 -10.76 -32.78 66.72
N THR A 29 -10.48 -31.73 67.47
CA THR A 29 -10.08 -30.41 66.92
C THR A 29 -8.71 -30.50 66.26
N VAL A 30 -8.65 -30.72 64.96
CA VAL A 30 -7.45 -30.53 64.17
C VAL A 30 -7.47 -29.11 63.55
N LYS A 31 -6.75 -28.19 64.16
CA LYS A 31 -6.47 -26.89 63.58
C LYS A 31 -5.59 -27.05 62.35
N LYS A 32 -6.22 -27.14 61.17
CA LYS A 32 -5.50 -27.03 59.88
C LYS A 32 -5.19 -25.56 59.62
N LYS A 33 -3.89 -25.18 59.82
CA LYS A 33 -3.36 -23.90 59.40
C LYS A 33 -3.50 -23.81 57.86
N LEU A 34 -4.44 -23.01 57.39
CA LEU A 34 -4.46 -22.59 55.99
C LEU A 34 -3.20 -21.74 55.73
N LYS A 35 -2.28 -22.27 54.96
CA LYS A 35 -1.20 -21.50 54.36
C LYS A 35 -1.79 -20.71 53.21
N THR A 36 -2.11 -19.43 53.42
CA THR A 36 -2.40 -18.48 52.37
C THR A 36 -1.16 -18.30 51.51
N LYS A 37 -1.14 -18.88 50.32
CA LYS A 37 -0.14 -18.58 49.30
C LYS A 37 -0.43 -17.16 48.79
N SER A 38 0.40 -16.20 49.19
CA SER A 38 0.39 -14.88 48.57
C SER A 38 0.77 -15.03 47.11
N VAL A 39 -0.17 -14.77 46.20
CA VAL A 39 0.10 -14.67 44.75
C VAL A 39 0.86 -13.36 44.57
N ALA A 40 2.17 -13.46 44.33
CA ALA A 40 2.99 -12.32 43.95
C ALA A 40 2.53 -11.87 42.56
N VAL A 41 1.76 -10.77 42.50
CA VAL A 41 1.44 -10.09 41.25
C VAL A 41 2.73 -9.52 40.69
N ALA A 42 3.27 -10.18 39.65
CA ALA A 42 4.45 -9.70 38.94
C ALA A 42 4.07 -8.34 38.29
N LYS A 43 4.61 -7.25 38.83
CA LYS A 43 4.51 -5.93 38.24
C LYS A 43 5.16 -5.96 36.85
N LYS A 44 4.36 -6.06 35.79
CA LYS A 44 4.80 -5.94 34.42
C LYS A 44 5.47 -4.56 34.28
N LYS A 45 6.79 -4.52 34.12
CA LYS A 45 7.53 -3.29 33.81
C LYS A 45 7.00 -2.79 32.43
N VAL A 46 6.22 -1.74 32.46
CA VAL A 46 5.83 -1.02 31.23
C VAL A 46 7.11 -0.40 30.66
N ARG A 47 7.61 -0.94 29.57
CA ARG A 47 8.67 -0.29 28.80
C ARG A 47 8.07 0.95 28.15
N VAL A 48 8.35 2.10 28.68
CA VAL A 48 8.06 3.38 28.01
C VAL A 48 9.05 3.51 26.86
N TYR A 49 8.58 3.22 25.65
CA TYR A 49 9.35 3.51 24.46
C TYR A 49 9.30 5.03 24.22
N LYS A 50 10.49 5.65 24.23
CA LYS A 50 10.61 7.05 23.83
C LYS A 50 10.21 7.12 22.34
N VAL A 51 9.02 7.64 22.05
CA VAL A 51 8.58 7.87 20.67
C VAL A 51 9.44 9.01 20.14
N ILE A 52 10.43 8.65 19.32
CA ILE A 52 11.19 9.64 18.55
C ILE A 52 10.24 10.12 17.44
N PRO A 53 9.91 11.42 17.38
CA PRO A 53 9.05 11.92 16.34
C PRO A 53 9.69 11.66 14.97
N PRO A 54 8.92 11.30 13.95
CA PRO A 54 9.45 11.07 12.61
C PRO A 54 10.13 12.36 12.11
N ARG A 55 11.22 12.20 11.37
CA ARG A 55 11.90 13.34 10.74
C ARG A 55 10.89 14.06 9.83
N PRO A 56 10.91 15.42 9.80
CA PRO A 56 10.05 16.14 8.90
C PRO A 56 10.40 15.82 7.43
N SER A 57 9.40 15.79 6.56
CA SER A 57 9.58 15.63 5.12
C SER A 57 10.28 16.86 4.50
N PHE A 58 10.79 16.70 3.29
CA PHE A 58 11.43 17.82 2.58
C PHE A 58 10.45 18.96 2.29
N GLY A 59 9.19 18.65 1.92
CA GLY A 59 8.16 19.67 1.71
C GLY A 59 7.83 20.43 2.99
N LYS A 60 7.81 19.77 4.14
CA LYS A 60 7.63 20.43 5.44
C LYS A 60 8.83 21.34 5.78
N LEU A 61 10.05 20.87 5.53
CA LEU A 61 11.25 21.69 5.73
C LEU A 61 11.30 22.91 4.80
N ALA A 62 10.78 22.78 3.59
CA ALA A 62 10.67 23.87 2.61
C ALA A 62 9.47 24.80 2.85
N GLY A 63 8.68 24.59 3.90
CA GLY A 63 7.52 25.44 4.22
C GLY A 63 6.32 25.29 3.28
N LEU A 64 6.28 24.24 2.44
CA LEU A 64 5.23 24.04 1.44
C LEU A 64 3.84 23.74 2.04
N HIS A 65 3.76 23.39 3.33
CA HIS A 65 2.50 23.15 4.02
C HIS A 65 1.76 24.43 4.45
N SER A 66 2.38 25.59 4.38
CA SER A 66 1.86 26.87 4.89
C SER A 66 1.09 27.69 3.85
N VAL A 67 0.74 27.13 2.70
CA VAL A 67 -0.03 27.85 1.67
C VAL A 67 -1.47 28.03 2.16
N GLU A 68 -1.83 29.28 2.48
CA GLU A 68 -3.13 29.66 3.08
C GLU A 68 -4.31 29.57 2.10
N ASP A 69 -4.07 29.62 0.79
CA ASP A 69 -5.11 29.63 -0.24
C ASP A 69 -5.45 28.20 -0.74
N ASP A 70 -5.91 27.35 0.19
CA ASP A 70 -6.32 25.98 -0.15
C ASP A 70 -7.83 25.83 -0.07
N GLN A 71 -8.53 26.13 -1.17
CA GLN A 71 -10.00 26.03 -1.29
C GLN A 71 -10.56 24.67 -0.89
N ILE A 72 -9.73 23.62 -0.87
CA ILE A 72 -10.14 22.23 -0.62
C ILE A 72 -9.54 21.68 0.69
N ALA A 73 -8.71 22.44 1.38
CA ALA A 73 -8.03 22.07 2.63
C ALA A 73 -7.23 20.76 2.52
N LEU A 74 -6.41 20.65 1.46
CA LEU A 74 -5.57 19.47 1.21
C LEU A 74 -4.45 19.35 2.26
N LYS A 75 -4.16 18.10 2.65
CA LYS A 75 -3.03 17.78 3.55
C LYS A 75 -1.73 17.49 2.80
N SER A 76 -1.80 17.38 1.48
CA SER A 76 -0.64 17.30 0.59
C SER A 76 -0.02 18.68 0.43
N SER A 77 1.31 18.78 0.58
CA SER A 77 2.04 20.05 0.30
C SER A 77 2.06 20.37 -1.18
N VAL A 78 1.97 19.35 -2.01
CA VAL A 78 1.94 19.46 -3.46
C VAL A 78 0.73 18.71 -3.98
N ALA A 79 -0.07 19.36 -4.82
CA ALA A 79 -1.19 18.72 -5.52
C ALA A 79 -1.32 19.26 -6.94
N TYR A 80 -1.58 18.36 -7.88
CA TYR A 80 -1.81 18.72 -9.27
C TYR A 80 -2.90 17.83 -9.84
N VAL A 81 -3.94 18.45 -10.42
CA VAL A 81 -5.06 17.74 -11.05
C VAL A 81 -5.29 18.35 -12.42
N ILE A 82 -5.22 17.51 -13.43
CA ILE A 82 -5.41 17.89 -14.83
C ILE A 82 -6.39 16.94 -15.50
N ASP A 83 -7.25 17.48 -16.33
CA ASP A 83 -8.04 16.72 -17.28
C ASP A 83 -7.14 16.28 -18.43
N GLN A 84 -7.03 14.97 -18.63
CA GLN A 84 -6.11 14.43 -19.62
C GLN A 84 -6.54 14.73 -21.04
N ASP A 85 -7.86 14.80 -21.31
CA ASP A 85 -8.38 14.94 -22.67
C ASP A 85 -8.36 16.41 -23.10
N THR A 86 -8.70 17.34 -22.19
CA THR A 86 -8.75 18.77 -22.48
C THR A 86 -7.47 19.54 -22.12
N GLN A 87 -6.57 18.93 -21.34
CA GLN A 87 -5.38 19.56 -20.77
C GLN A 87 -5.69 20.73 -19.80
N GLU A 88 -6.95 20.84 -19.35
CA GLU A 88 -7.36 21.82 -18.37
C GLU A 88 -6.78 21.50 -16.99
N VAL A 89 -6.05 22.45 -16.39
CA VAL A 89 -5.55 22.33 -15.02
C VAL A 89 -6.67 22.72 -14.05
N LEU A 90 -7.21 21.75 -13.35
CA LEU A 90 -8.31 21.96 -12.40
C LEU A 90 -7.81 22.37 -11.02
N LEU A 91 -6.65 21.87 -10.62
CA LEU A 91 -6.02 22.20 -9.34
C LEU A 91 -4.49 22.24 -9.50
N SER A 92 -3.89 23.28 -8.97
CA SER A 92 -2.43 23.41 -8.88
C SER A 92 -2.04 23.99 -7.53
N LYS A 93 -1.23 23.24 -6.78
CA LYS A 93 -0.64 23.65 -5.50
C LYS A 93 0.82 23.20 -5.50
N ASN A 94 1.75 24.15 -5.53
CA ASN A 94 3.20 23.90 -5.54
C ASN A 94 3.66 22.86 -6.60
N ASP A 95 3.00 22.81 -7.75
CA ASP A 95 3.11 21.76 -8.77
C ASP A 95 4.48 21.62 -9.41
N GLN A 96 5.33 22.65 -9.29
CA GLN A 96 6.72 22.68 -9.78
C GLN A 96 7.75 22.33 -8.69
N ALA A 97 7.31 22.12 -7.44
CA ALA A 97 8.23 21.76 -6.36
C ALA A 97 8.85 20.38 -6.62
N ILE A 98 10.18 20.32 -6.63
CA ILE A 98 10.94 19.08 -6.83
C ILE A 98 11.10 18.41 -5.46
N LEU A 99 10.46 17.27 -5.28
CA LEU A 99 10.44 16.52 -4.01
C LEU A 99 10.84 15.07 -4.24
N PRO A 100 11.32 14.38 -3.19
CA PRO A 100 11.40 12.91 -3.21
C PRO A 100 10.02 12.32 -3.45
N ILE A 101 9.96 11.31 -4.32
CA ILE A 101 8.68 10.72 -4.78
C ILE A 101 8.40 9.32 -4.25
N ALA A 102 9.33 8.79 -3.46
CA ALA A 102 9.22 7.44 -2.91
C ALA A 102 8.88 6.39 -3.99
N SER A 103 8.08 5.41 -3.65
CA SER A 103 7.70 4.30 -4.54
C SER A 103 6.86 4.69 -5.76
N ILE A 104 6.56 5.98 -5.98
CA ILE A 104 6.03 6.42 -7.29
C ILE A 104 7.04 6.09 -8.39
N SER A 105 8.34 6.07 -8.08
CA SER A 105 9.44 5.62 -8.97
C SER A 105 9.17 4.27 -9.65
N LYS A 106 8.45 3.37 -8.98
CA LYS A 106 8.12 2.04 -9.52
C LYS A 106 7.21 2.10 -10.76
N LEU A 107 6.53 3.21 -10.99
CA LEU A 107 5.78 3.39 -12.23
C LEU A 107 6.73 3.55 -13.42
N MET A 108 7.82 4.32 -13.26
CA MET A 108 8.87 4.40 -14.29
C MET A 108 9.61 3.06 -14.44
N THR A 109 9.90 2.39 -13.34
CA THR A 109 10.48 1.04 -13.35
C THR A 109 9.65 0.09 -14.20
N ALA A 110 8.33 0.07 -13.96
CA ALA A 110 7.42 -0.79 -14.71
C ALA A 110 7.34 -0.42 -16.19
N LEU A 111 7.32 0.87 -16.51
CA LEU A 111 7.32 1.36 -17.88
C LEU A 111 8.56 0.91 -18.64
N VAL A 112 9.76 1.08 -18.06
CA VAL A 112 11.02 0.65 -18.68
C VAL A 112 11.07 -0.87 -18.90
N VAL A 113 10.61 -1.66 -17.92
CA VAL A 113 10.51 -3.13 -18.05
C VAL A 113 9.59 -3.52 -19.21
N ARG A 114 8.45 -2.86 -19.34
CA ARG A 114 7.47 -3.13 -20.40
C ARG A 114 7.99 -2.77 -21.78
N GLU A 115 8.60 -1.59 -21.91
CA GLU A 115 9.17 -1.12 -23.18
C GLU A 115 10.38 -1.94 -23.66
N ALA A 116 11.08 -2.58 -22.75
CA ALA A 116 12.19 -3.45 -23.10
C ALA A 116 11.77 -4.77 -23.77
N ASN A 117 10.46 -5.08 -23.81
CA ASN A 117 9.90 -6.29 -24.39
C ASN A 117 10.57 -7.58 -23.90
N LEU A 118 11.00 -7.61 -22.63
CA LEU A 118 11.58 -8.78 -22.01
C LEU A 118 10.52 -9.85 -21.76
N ASP A 119 10.93 -11.10 -21.79
CA ASP A 119 10.05 -12.22 -21.49
C ASP A 119 9.46 -12.09 -20.08
N MET A 120 8.14 -12.00 -19.97
CA MET A 120 7.42 -11.88 -18.69
C MET A 120 7.35 -13.21 -17.94
N ASP A 121 7.55 -14.34 -18.61
CA ASP A 121 7.58 -15.67 -17.99
C ASP A 121 9.00 -16.06 -17.56
N GLU A 122 10.01 -15.25 -17.87
CA GLU A 122 11.38 -15.47 -17.40
C GLU A 122 11.43 -15.52 -15.87
N SER A 123 12.00 -16.63 -15.36
CA SER A 123 12.16 -16.86 -13.92
C SER A 123 13.32 -16.03 -13.36
N ILE A 124 13.01 -15.19 -12.38
CA ILE A 124 13.98 -14.33 -11.69
C ILE A 124 14.06 -14.73 -10.22
N THR A 125 15.28 -14.98 -9.75
CA THR A 125 15.54 -15.28 -8.33
C THR A 125 15.93 -14.02 -7.58
N ILE A 126 15.23 -13.76 -6.48
CA ILE A 126 15.60 -12.71 -5.53
C ILE A 126 16.95 -13.03 -4.92
N SER A 127 17.88 -12.11 -5.00
CA SER A 127 19.24 -12.25 -4.47
C SER A 127 19.43 -11.46 -3.17
N VAL A 128 20.58 -11.57 -2.56
CA VAL A 128 20.99 -10.76 -1.42
C VAL A 128 21.12 -9.27 -1.78
N ASP A 129 21.44 -8.99 -3.05
CA ASP A 129 21.56 -7.62 -3.57
C ASP A 129 20.22 -6.90 -3.62
N ASP A 130 19.09 -7.64 -3.61
CA ASP A 130 17.74 -7.07 -3.60
C ASP A 130 17.30 -6.66 -2.18
N ILE A 131 18.14 -6.89 -1.16
CA ILE A 131 17.85 -6.47 0.21
C ILE A 131 18.06 -4.96 0.33
N ASP A 132 17.04 -4.27 0.83
CA ASP A 132 17.11 -2.86 1.13
C ASP A 132 18.12 -2.58 2.26
N THR A 133 19.22 -1.93 1.91
CA THR A 133 20.28 -1.47 2.83
C THR A 133 20.15 0.02 3.15
N GLU A 134 19.26 0.77 2.48
CA GLU A 134 19.12 2.22 2.62
C GLU A 134 18.11 2.60 3.73
N LYS A 135 16.98 1.92 3.79
CA LYS A 135 15.89 2.19 4.73
C LYS A 135 15.55 1.02 5.66
N GLY A 136 16.10 -0.16 5.38
CA GLY A 136 15.81 -1.37 6.14
C GLY A 136 14.35 -1.84 5.99
N SER A 137 13.72 -1.58 4.84
CA SER A 137 12.34 -1.99 4.60
C SER A 137 12.21 -3.52 4.59
N GLY A 138 11.18 -4.02 5.26
CA GLY A 138 10.89 -5.46 5.27
C GLY A 138 10.28 -5.94 3.95
N SER A 139 10.58 -7.19 3.59
CA SER A 139 9.95 -7.89 2.47
C SER A 139 9.67 -9.35 2.82
N ARG A 140 8.60 -9.90 2.26
CA ARG A 140 8.27 -11.32 2.37
C ARG A 140 8.95 -12.18 1.30
N LEU A 141 9.45 -11.56 0.22
CA LEU A 141 10.28 -12.21 -0.79
C LEU A 141 11.71 -12.38 -0.22
N ARG A 142 12.04 -13.57 0.26
CA ARG A 142 13.37 -13.86 0.80
C ARG A 142 14.36 -14.13 -0.33
N PRO A 143 15.66 -13.86 -0.17
CA PRO A 143 16.68 -14.36 -1.08
C PRO A 143 16.51 -15.86 -1.33
N GLY A 144 16.65 -16.29 -2.59
CA GLY A 144 16.34 -17.64 -3.06
C GLY A 144 14.89 -17.85 -3.51
N THR A 145 13.98 -16.86 -3.31
CA THR A 145 12.64 -16.90 -3.90
C THR A 145 12.71 -16.65 -5.40
N THR A 146 12.13 -17.55 -6.19
CA THR A 146 12.05 -17.41 -7.65
C THR A 146 10.60 -17.14 -8.05
N LEU A 147 10.40 -16.10 -8.85
CA LEU A 147 9.11 -15.69 -9.43
C LEU A 147 9.34 -15.30 -10.88
N THR A 148 8.28 -15.27 -11.68
CA THR A 148 8.38 -14.75 -13.04
C THR A 148 8.58 -13.23 -13.04
N ARG A 149 9.12 -12.68 -14.12
CA ARG A 149 9.24 -11.23 -14.33
C ARG A 149 7.88 -10.55 -14.20
N GLY A 150 6.83 -11.14 -14.76
CA GLY A 150 5.46 -10.65 -14.68
C GLY A 150 4.93 -10.62 -13.24
N GLU A 151 5.17 -11.68 -12.45
CA GLU A 151 4.79 -11.70 -11.03
C GLU A 151 5.53 -10.62 -10.22
N LEU A 152 6.82 -10.43 -10.47
CA LEU A 152 7.59 -9.37 -9.83
C LEU A 152 7.08 -7.98 -10.22
N LEU A 153 6.73 -7.77 -11.49
CA LEU A 153 6.17 -6.52 -11.98
C LEU A 153 4.82 -6.23 -11.31
N HIS A 154 3.96 -7.24 -11.20
CA HIS A 154 2.68 -7.13 -10.49
C HIS A 154 2.87 -6.74 -9.03
N LEU A 155 3.76 -7.43 -8.32
CA LEU A 155 4.05 -7.13 -6.91
C LEU A 155 4.64 -5.73 -6.72
N ALA A 156 5.52 -5.27 -7.62
CA ALA A 156 6.11 -3.94 -7.57
C ALA A 156 5.07 -2.83 -7.73
N LEU A 157 4.11 -3.00 -8.64
CA LEU A 157 3.07 -1.99 -8.91
C LEU A 157 1.97 -2.01 -7.85
N MET A 158 1.31 -3.15 -7.64
CA MET A 158 0.14 -3.27 -6.77
C MET A 158 0.49 -3.13 -5.28
N SER A 159 1.46 -3.92 -4.81
CA SER A 159 1.82 -3.99 -3.39
C SER A 159 3.04 -3.17 -3.02
N SER A 160 3.66 -2.50 -4.01
CA SER A 160 4.86 -1.68 -3.81
C SER A 160 6.06 -2.48 -3.28
N GLU A 161 6.21 -3.75 -3.69
CA GLU A 161 7.27 -4.65 -3.21
C GLU A 161 8.65 -4.16 -3.70
N ASN A 162 9.52 -3.85 -2.73
CA ASN A 162 10.83 -3.24 -3.03
C ASN A 162 11.80 -4.23 -3.67
N ARG A 163 11.88 -5.47 -3.16
CA ARG A 163 12.78 -6.48 -3.71
C ARG A 163 12.38 -6.88 -5.13
N ALA A 164 11.07 -6.91 -5.40
CA ALA A 164 10.58 -7.14 -6.76
C ALA A 164 11.04 -6.04 -7.72
N ALA A 165 10.88 -4.78 -7.34
CA ALA A 165 11.30 -3.65 -8.17
C ALA A 165 12.83 -3.62 -8.38
N HIS A 166 13.61 -3.93 -7.33
CA HIS A 166 15.07 -3.98 -7.44
C HIS A 166 15.52 -5.13 -8.35
N ALA A 167 14.96 -6.32 -8.16
CA ALA A 167 15.27 -7.49 -9.00
C ALA A 167 14.98 -7.24 -10.48
N LEU A 168 13.85 -6.56 -10.79
CA LEU A 168 13.54 -6.16 -12.18
C LEU A 168 14.62 -5.26 -12.78
N GLY A 169 15.12 -4.28 -12.01
CA GLY A 169 16.21 -3.40 -12.46
C GLY A 169 17.55 -4.15 -12.58
N ARG A 170 17.90 -4.98 -11.61
CA ARG A 170 19.13 -5.76 -11.58
C ARG A 170 19.22 -6.76 -12.75
N THR A 171 18.10 -7.36 -13.13
CA THR A 171 18.02 -8.35 -14.22
C THR A 171 17.73 -7.73 -15.59
N TYR A 172 17.78 -6.41 -15.69
CA TYR A 172 17.71 -5.71 -16.96
C TYR A 172 18.96 -6.01 -17.83
N PRO A 173 18.86 -6.05 -19.16
CA PRO A 173 20.03 -6.15 -20.02
C PRO A 173 21.10 -5.12 -19.68
N ALA A 174 22.35 -5.57 -19.52
CA ALA A 174 23.49 -4.78 -19.03
C ALA A 174 23.38 -4.29 -17.56
N GLY A 175 22.42 -4.80 -16.78
CA GLY A 175 22.39 -4.67 -15.33
C GLY A 175 21.74 -3.38 -14.80
N LEU A 176 21.89 -3.17 -13.49
CA LEU A 176 21.19 -2.12 -12.72
C LEU A 176 21.52 -0.72 -13.19
N ASP A 177 22.80 -0.42 -13.48
CA ASP A 177 23.21 0.91 -13.92
C ASP A 177 22.62 1.25 -15.30
N ALA A 178 22.59 0.28 -16.22
CA ALA A 178 21.92 0.47 -17.51
C ALA A 178 20.41 0.70 -17.34
N PHE A 179 19.78 0.01 -16.40
CA PHE A 179 18.37 0.21 -16.07
C PHE A 179 18.09 1.64 -15.55
N ILE A 180 18.91 2.13 -14.61
CA ILE A 180 18.78 3.47 -14.05
C ILE A 180 18.99 4.54 -15.14
N ASN A 181 19.99 4.33 -15.99
CA ASN A 181 20.23 5.20 -17.15
C ASN A 181 19.00 5.24 -18.07
N GLN A 182 18.36 4.08 -18.32
CA GLN A 182 17.16 3.99 -19.15
C GLN A 182 15.96 4.70 -18.48
N MET A 183 15.79 4.60 -17.14
CA MET A 183 14.77 5.36 -16.42
C MET A 183 14.94 6.88 -16.64
N ASN A 184 16.17 7.39 -16.54
CA ASN A 184 16.44 8.80 -16.74
C ASN A 184 16.35 9.21 -18.23
N ALA A 185 16.76 8.36 -19.15
CA ALA A 185 16.59 8.59 -20.59
C ALA A 185 15.10 8.66 -20.96
N LYS A 186 14.29 7.77 -20.38
CA LYS A 186 12.84 7.78 -20.57
C LYS A 186 12.20 9.05 -20.00
N ALA A 187 12.62 9.50 -18.81
CA ALA A 187 12.16 10.75 -18.24
C ALA A 187 12.47 11.93 -19.17
N ALA A 188 13.70 12.01 -19.70
CA ALA A 188 14.09 13.03 -20.65
C ALA A 188 13.28 12.97 -21.96
N GLN A 189 13.05 11.77 -22.49
CA GLN A 189 12.21 11.54 -23.69
C GLN A 189 10.78 12.05 -23.49
N LEU A 190 10.21 11.86 -22.29
CA LEU A 190 8.87 12.34 -21.94
C LEU A 190 8.83 13.83 -21.61
N GLY A 191 9.95 14.52 -21.62
CA GLY A 191 10.05 15.95 -21.27
C GLY A 191 9.98 16.24 -19.77
N MET A 192 10.20 15.24 -18.92
CA MET A 192 10.17 15.31 -17.45
C MET A 192 11.48 15.92 -16.94
N ARG A 193 11.62 17.23 -17.06
CA ARG A 193 12.87 17.97 -16.83
C ARG A 193 13.26 18.08 -15.35
N ASP A 194 12.28 17.99 -14.46
CA ASP A 194 12.45 18.07 -13.01
C ASP A 194 12.62 16.69 -12.36
N THR A 195 12.74 15.64 -13.19
CA THR A 195 12.76 14.26 -12.72
C THR A 195 14.12 13.63 -12.79
N ARG A 196 14.51 12.95 -11.71
CA ARG A 196 15.74 12.17 -11.63
C ARG A 196 15.50 10.88 -10.87
N TYR A 197 16.02 9.78 -11.40
CA TYR A 197 16.04 8.47 -10.77
C TYR A 197 17.47 8.07 -10.40
N ALA A 198 17.66 7.59 -9.18
CA ALA A 198 18.92 7.07 -8.65
C ALA A 198 18.86 5.55 -8.45
N GLU A 199 17.64 4.97 -8.40
CA GLU A 199 17.43 3.52 -8.23
C GLU A 199 15.95 3.15 -8.56
N PRO A 200 15.62 1.84 -8.75
CA PRO A 200 14.31 1.44 -9.27
C PRO A 200 13.17 1.41 -8.25
N THR A 201 13.44 1.52 -6.94
CA THR A 201 12.44 1.26 -5.88
C THR A 201 11.76 2.50 -5.33
N GLY A 202 12.44 3.65 -5.32
CA GLY A 202 12.04 4.88 -4.66
C GLY A 202 12.33 4.91 -3.16
N LEU A 203 13.24 4.06 -2.68
CA LEU A 203 13.74 4.11 -1.30
C LEU A 203 14.71 5.27 -1.11
N SER A 204 15.45 5.61 -2.16
CA SER A 204 16.35 6.76 -2.14
C SER A 204 15.59 8.08 -2.25
N SER A 205 15.89 9.02 -1.35
CA SER A 205 15.39 10.39 -1.45
C SER A 205 15.95 11.17 -2.65
N ARG A 206 16.90 10.58 -3.38
CA ARG A 206 17.45 11.11 -4.63
C ARG A 206 16.55 10.82 -5.85
N ASN A 207 15.54 9.93 -5.72
CA ASN A 207 14.47 9.81 -6.69
C ASN A 207 13.53 10.99 -6.50
N GLN A 208 13.60 11.97 -7.36
CA GLN A 208 12.90 13.24 -7.24
C GLN A 208 12.13 13.58 -8.51
N SER A 209 11.04 14.31 -8.36
CA SER A 209 10.22 14.79 -9.48
C SER A 209 9.33 15.96 -9.04
N SER A 210 8.76 16.68 -10.01
CA SER A 210 7.66 17.60 -9.81
C SER A 210 6.30 16.92 -10.07
N ALA A 211 5.21 17.53 -9.59
CA ALA A 211 3.87 16.99 -9.83
C ALA A 211 3.49 17.05 -11.31
N LYS A 212 3.95 18.04 -12.06
CA LYS A 212 3.75 18.14 -13.51
C LYS A 212 4.41 16.99 -14.25
N ASP A 213 5.67 16.70 -13.95
CA ASP A 213 6.39 15.60 -14.59
C ASP A 213 5.73 14.25 -14.26
N LEU A 214 5.27 14.07 -13.02
CA LEU A 214 4.57 12.85 -12.64
C LEU A 214 3.21 12.72 -13.35
N ALA A 215 2.51 13.81 -13.61
CA ALA A 215 1.28 13.77 -14.42
C ALA A 215 1.58 13.32 -15.85
N THR A 216 2.69 13.77 -16.44
CA THR A 216 3.17 13.30 -17.75
C THR A 216 3.47 11.80 -17.72
N LEU A 217 4.16 11.30 -16.69
CA LEU A 217 4.44 9.87 -16.54
C LEU A 217 3.16 9.05 -16.44
N VAL A 218 2.17 9.51 -15.64
CA VAL A 218 0.88 8.82 -15.48
C VAL A 218 0.12 8.79 -16.80
N ALA A 219 0.05 9.92 -17.53
CA ALA A 219 -0.61 9.98 -18.84
C ALA A 219 -0.03 8.98 -19.83
N PHE A 220 1.31 8.87 -19.87
CA PHE A 220 2.00 7.97 -20.77
C PHE A 220 1.82 6.50 -20.34
N ALA A 221 2.06 6.18 -19.07
CA ALA A 221 1.98 4.81 -18.54
C ALA A 221 0.56 4.24 -18.62
N ALA A 222 -0.46 5.08 -18.55
CA ALA A 222 -1.87 4.67 -18.68
C ALA A 222 -2.25 4.20 -20.09
N ASN A 223 -1.41 4.39 -21.10
CA ASN A 223 -1.63 3.81 -22.42
C ASN A 223 -1.30 2.30 -22.49
N ASP A 224 -0.48 1.78 -21.55
CA ASP A 224 -0.19 0.34 -21.47
C ASP A 224 -1.30 -0.39 -20.68
N PRO A 225 -2.08 -1.29 -21.32
CA PRO A 225 -3.14 -2.04 -20.66
C PRO A 225 -2.63 -2.90 -19.49
N THR A 226 -1.43 -3.46 -19.62
CA THR A 226 -0.82 -4.28 -18.57
C THR A 226 -0.51 -3.44 -17.33
N LEU A 227 0.04 -2.24 -17.50
CA LEU A 227 0.32 -1.36 -16.37
C LEU A 227 -0.97 -0.92 -15.66
N ARG A 228 -2.05 -0.68 -16.42
CA ARG A 228 -3.37 -0.40 -15.82
C ARG A 228 -3.85 -1.58 -14.98
N GLU A 229 -3.92 -2.77 -15.57
CA GLU A 229 -4.38 -3.98 -14.90
C GLU A 229 -3.58 -4.27 -13.63
N LEU A 230 -2.25 -4.33 -13.73
CA LEU A 230 -1.39 -4.68 -12.60
C LEU A 230 -1.45 -3.65 -11.48
N SER A 231 -1.50 -2.34 -11.81
CA SER A 231 -1.54 -1.29 -10.80
C SER A 231 -2.88 -1.19 -10.06
N THR A 232 -3.97 -1.59 -10.70
CA THR A 232 -5.33 -1.50 -10.14
C THR A 232 -5.87 -2.81 -9.58
N SER A 233 -5.08 -3.88 -9.61
CA SER A 233 -5.46 -5.15 -9.03
C SER A 233 -5.63 -5.02 -7.49
N ASN A 234 -6.70 -5.62 -6.95
CA ASN A 234 -7.02 -5.57 -5.51
C ASN A 234 -6.05 -6.41 -4.66
N GLY A 235 -5.57 -7.49 -5.22
CA GLY A 235 -4.68 -8.43 -4.56
C GLY A 235 -4.11 -9.45 -5.52
N PHE A 236 -2.99 -10.04 -5.13
CA PHE A 236 -2.29 -11.06 -5.90
C PHE A 236 -1.68 -12.11 -4.97
N GLN A 237 -1.56 -13.33 -5.44
CA GLN A 237 -0.97 -14.45 -4.71
C GLN A 237 0.16 -15.04 -5.54
N VAL A 238 1.27 -15.33 -4.88
CA VAL A 238 2.41 -16.01 -5.50
C VAL A 238 2.78 -17.24 -4.69
N GLU A 239 3.18 -18.29 -5.39
CA GLU A 239 3.65 -19.51 -4.78
C GLU A 239 5.17 -19.43 -4.52
N VAL A 240 5.58 -19.66 -3.26
CA VAL A 240 6.98 -19.66 -2.86
C VAL A 240 7.28 -20.96 -2.14
N GLY A 241 7.81 -21.92 -2.87
CA GLY A 241 8.01 -23.28 -2.39
C GLY A 241 6.67 -23.92 -1.99
N ARG A 242 6.50 -24.23 -0.70
CA ARG A 242 5.23 -24.82 -0.18
C ARG A 242 4.27 -23.77 0.40
N LYS A 243 4.50 -22.50 0.18
CA LYS A 243 3.72 -21.42 0.79
C LYS A 243 3.13 -20.50 -0.27
N THR A 244 1.88 -20.11 -0.07
CA THR A 244 1.23 -19.03 -0.83
C THR A 244 1.39 -17.72 -0.09
N LEU A 245 2.01 -16.74 -0.72
CA LEU A 245 2.10 -15.37 -0.21
C LEU A 245 0.99 -14.52 -0.82
N LYS A 246 0.13 -13.95 0.03
CA LYS A 246 -0.99 -13.11 -0.41
C LYS A 246 -0.63 -11.64 -0.24
N TYR A 247 -0.73 -10.86 -1.30
CA TYR A 247 -0.48 -9.42 -1.33
C TYR A 247 -1.78 -8.66 -1.61
N ARG A 248 -1.84 -7.40 -1.21
CA ARG A 248 -2.99 -6.51 -1.44
C ARG A 248 -2.51 -5.17 -1.97
N SER A 249 -3.39 -4.49 -2.68
CA SER A 249 -3.14 -3.11 -3.12
C SER A 249 -2.82 -2.19 -1.94
N THR A 250 -1.84 -1.32 -2.15
CA THR A 250 -1.49 -0.26 -1.20
C THR A 250 -2.44 0.94 -1.27
N ASN A 251 -3.25 1.03 -2.32
CA ASN A 251 -4.27 2.06 -2.50
C ASN A 251 -5.67 1.48 -2.25
N ARG A 252 -6.30 1.90 -1.15
CA ARG A 252 -7.64 1.43 -0.79
C ARG A 252 -8.75 1.90 -1.73
N LEU A 253 -8.50 2.93 -2.53
CA LEU A 253 -9.50 3.43 -3.50
C LEU A 253 -9.76 2.41 -4.60
N VAL A 254 -8.78 1.55 -4.94
CA VAL A 254 -8.93 0.50 -5.95
C VAL A 254 -10.09 -0.46 -5.65
N SER A 255 -10.32 -0.74 -4.36
CA SER A 255 -11.44 -1.61 -3.94
C SER A 255 -12.74 -0.85 -3.64
N ASN A 256 -12.75 0.46 -3.79
CA ASN A 256 -13.94 1.28 -3.57
C ASN A 256 -14.77 1.36 -4.85
N PRO A 257 -16.02 0.83 -4.87
CA PRO A 257 -16.86 0.78 -6.07
C PRO A 257 -17.25 2.16 -6.63
N ASN A 258 -17.07 3.21 -5.84
CA ASN A 258 -17.31 4.57 -6.29
C ASN A 258 -16.15 5.17 -7.09
N TRP A 259 -15.05 4.46 -7.28
CA TRP A 259 -13.89 4.91 -8.02
C TRP A 259 -13.68 4.06 -9.27
N ASP A 260 -13.51 4.75 -10.40
CA ASP A 260 -13.10 4.17 -11.67
C ASP A 260 -11.65 4.61 -11.92
N ILE A 261 -10.70 3.74 -11.51
CA ILE A 261 -9.26 4.03 -11.53
C ILE A 261 -8.60 3.19 -12.62
N ASP A 262 -8.02 3.85 -13.61
CA ASP A 262 -7.29 3.20 -14.70
C ASP A 262 -5.84 2.88 -14.34
N LEU A 263 -5.17 3.76 -13.58
CA LEU A 263 -3.77 3.58 -13.18
C LEU A 263 -3.54 4.23 -11.82
N GLN A 264 -2.67 3.64 -10.99
CA GLN A 264 -2.30 4.26 -9.73
C GLN A 264 -0.94 3.80 -9.21
N LYS A 265 -0.31 4.63 -8.37
CA LYS A 265 0.81 4.23 -7.53
C LYS A 265 0.86 5.05 -6.26
N THR A 266 1.12 4.38 -5.13
CA THR A 266 1.38 5.03 -3.84
C THR A 266 2.87 5.05 -3.53
N GLY A 267 3.30 6.01 -2.71
CA GLY A 267 4.66 6.09 -2.20
C GLY A 267 4.72 6.55 -0.74
N TYR A 268 5.76 6.14 -0.04
CA TYR A 268 6.11 6.65 1.28
C TYR A 268 7.56 6.34 1.63
N ILE A 269 8.30 7.36 1.96
CA ILE A 269 9.50 7.37 2.81
C ILE A 269 9.39 8.62 3.71
N SER A 270 10.17 8.68 4.77
CA SER A 270 10.10 9.83 5.70
C SER A 270 10.34 11.18 5.00
N GLU A 271 11.26 11.22 4.05
CA GLU A 271 11.65 12.41 3.30
C GLU A 271 10.59 12.86 2.28
N ALA A 272 9.84 11.93 1.73
CA ALA A 272 8.80 12.20 0.72
C ALA A 272 7.42 12.44 1.32
N GLY A 273 7.19 12.06 2.58
CA GLY A 273 5.82 12.00 3.11
C GLY A 273 4.97 10.97 2.37
N GLN A 274 3.65 11.08 2.48
CA GLN A 274 2.72 10.20 1.78
C GLN A 274 2.45 10.72 0.36
N CYS A 275 2.66 9.87 -0.64
CA CYS A 275 2.49 10.22 -2.07
C CYS A 275 1.45 9.32 -2.74
N LEU A 276 0.72 9.87 -3.70
CA LEU A 276 -0.22 9.16 -4.57
C LEU A 276 -0.21 9.80 -5.95
N VAL A 277 -0.12 8.98 -6.98
CA VAL A 277 -0.49 9.36 -8.35
C VAL A 277 -1.58 8.42 -8.84
N MET A 278 -2.52 8.93 -9.60
CA MET A 278 -3.55 8.11 -10.23
C MET A 278 -4.18 8.79 -11.44
N GLN A 279 -4.65 7.95 -12.38
CA GLN A 279 -5.61 8.33 -13.40
C GLN A 279 -6.94 7.71 -13.02
N ALA A 280 -8.00 8.52 -13.00
CA ALA A 280 -9.34 8.06 -12.65
C ALA A 280 -10.41 8.86 -13.40
N LYS A 281 -11.58 8.24 -13.61
CA LYS A 281 -12.73 8.91 -14.17
C LYS A 281 -13.59 9.52 -13.06
N VAL A 282 -13.80 10.83 -13.11
CA VAL A 282 -14.60 11.59 -12.14
C VAL A 282 -15.51 12.55 -12.89
N ALA A 283 -16.82 12.52 -12.60
CA ALA A 283 -17.80 13.35 -13.28
C ALA A 283 -17.72 13.28 -14.83
N GLY A 284 -17.46 12.07 -15.37
CA GLY A 284 -17.31 11.83 -16.81
C GLY A 284 -15.96 12.26 -17.41
N ARG A 285 -15.09 12.91 -16.65
CA ARG A 285 -13.77 13.41 -17.07
C ARG A 285 -12.67 12.43 -16.72
N LYS A 286 -11.69 12.25 -17.58
CA LYS A 286 -10.49 11.45 -17.33
C LYS A 286 -9.42 12.33 -16.67
N LEU A 287 -9.26 12.19 -15.37
CA LEU A 287 -8.40 13.04 -14.56
C LEU A 287 -7.12 12.34 -14.15
N ILE A 288 -6.01 13.08 -14.24
CA ILE A 288 -4.75 12.70 -13.60
C ILE A 288 -4.63 13.50 -12.32
N MET A 289 -4.39 12.80 -11.21
CA MET A 289 -4.26 13.38 -9.88
C MET A 289 -2.89 13.01 -9.30
N VAL A 290 -2.16 14.01 -8.84
CA VAL A 290 -0.86 13.87 -8.17
C VAL A 290 -0.94 14.53 -6.81
N PHE A 291 -0.61 13.80 -5.76
CA PHE A 291 -0.50 14.28 -4.38
C PHE A 291 0.85 13.88 -3.82
N LEU A 292 1.66 14.86 -3.41
CA LEU A 292 2.98 14.61 -2.82
C LEU A 292 3.04 15.21 -1.42
N ASP A 293 3.87 14.58 -0.59
CA ASP A 293 4.16 15.02 0.77
C ASP A 293 2.89 15.30 1.59
N SER A 294 1.94 14.38 1.57
CA SER A 294 0.72 14.49 2.35
C SER A 294 0.97 14.13 3.81
N ALA A 295 0.54 14.99 4.73
CA ALA A 295 0.74 14.83 6.16
C ALA A 295 -0.24 13.81 6.77
N GLY A 296 0.27 12.67 7.21
CA GLY A 296 -0.50 11.60 7.87
C GLY A 296 -0.76 10.38 6.99
N LYS A 297 -0.96 9.23 7.65
CA LYS A 297 -0.96 7.90 7.02
C LYS A 297 -1.99 7.72 5.88
N PHE A 298 -3.15 8.36 5.99
CA PHE A 298 -4.26 8.20 5.04
C PHE A 298 -4.63 9.50 4.33
N SER A 299 -3.89 10.57 4.57
CA SER A 299 -4.24 11.91 4.11
C SER A 299 -4.27 12.04 2.59
N ARG A 300 -3.32 11.41 1.85
CA ARG A 300 -3.34 11.37 0.39
C ARG A 300 -4.63 10.75 -0.20
N ILE A 301 -5.20 9.76 0.50
CA ILE A 301 -6.48 9.14 0.12
C ILE A 301 -7.64 10.11 0.39
N ALA A 302 -7.62 10.76 1.56
CA ALA A 302 -8.61 11.76 1.89
C ALA A 302 -8.53 13.00 0.97
N ASP A 303 -7.33 13.36 0.50
CA ASP A 303 -7.13 14.43 -0.48
C ASP A 303 -7.76 14.07 -1.82
N ALA A 304 -7.55 12.85 -2.32
CA ALA A 304 -8.22 12.37 -3.52
C ALA A 304 -9.76 12.43 -3.40
N GLU A 305 -10.30 12.01 -2.25
CA GLU A 305 -11.74 12.08 -1.98
C GLU A 305 -12.26 13.54 -1.89
N ARG A 306 -11.46 14.48 -1.36
CA ARG A 306 -11.84 15.92 -1.33
C ARG A 306 -11.89 16.48 -2.74
N VAL A 307 -10.85 16.20 -3.54
CA VAL A 307 -10.79 16.64 -4.94
C VAL A 307 -11.94 16.06 -5.74
N ARG A 308 -12.24 14.78 -5.59
CA ARG A 308 -13.37 14.14 -6.26
C ARG A 308 -14.68 14.87 -5.95
N ARG A 309 -15.03 15.03 -4.66
CA ARG A 309 -16.25 15.74 -4.26
C ARG A 309 -16.30 17.18 -4.77
N TRP A 310 -15.17 17.87 -4.72
CA TRP A 310 -15.07 19.24 -5.21
C TRP A 310 -15.35 19.35 -6.72
N ILE A 311 -14.85 18.39 -7.52
CA ILE A 311 -15.10 18.33 -8.97
C ILE A 311 -16.56 17.97 -9.24
N GLU A 312 -17.11 16.95 -8.57
CA GLU A 312 -18.51 16.53 -8.72
C GLU A 312 -19.49 17.68 -8.39
N THR A 313 -19.15 18.55 -7.44
CA THR A 313 -19.97 19.71 -7.09
C THR A 313 -19.92 20.81 -8.14
N ARG A 314 -18.76 21.00 -8.79
CA ARG A 314 -18.58 22.08 -9.79
C ARG A 314 -18.98 21.66 -11.20
N HIS A 315 -18.89 20.38 -11.48
CA HIS A 315 -19.20 19.78 -12.78
C HIS A 315 -20.19 18.62 -12.59
N PRO A 316 -21.44 18.90 -12.14
CA PRO A 316 -22.43 17.85 -12.03
C PRO A 316 -22.64 17.23 -13.41
N LEU A 317 -22.64 15.89 -13.47
CA LEU A 317 -23.07 15.19 -14.68
C LEU A 317 -24.45 15.74 -15.05
N ALA A 318 -24.62 16.22 -16.29
CA ALA A 318 -25.94 16.60 -16.77
C ALA A 318 -26.87 15.40 -16.52
N SER A 319 -27.91 15.61 -15.73
CA SER A 319 -28.92 14.58 -15.45
C SER A 319 -29.54 14.21 -16.78
N SER A 320 -29.20 13.01 -17.27
CA SER A 320 -29.81 12.36 -18.45
C SER A 320 -31.27 11.99 -18.15
#